data_29f410b933878547eda0662ffd31ca1c
#
_entry.id   29f410b933878547eda0662ffd31ca1c
#
_cell.length_a   1.000
_cell.length_b   1.000
_cell.length_c   1.000
_cell.angle_alpha   90.00
_cell.angle_beta   90.00
_cell.angle_gamma   90.00
#
_symmetry.space_group_name_H-M   'P 1'
#
loop_
_entity.id
_entity.type
_entity.pdbx_description
1 polymer ?
#
loop_
_entity_poly.entity_id
_entity_poly.type
_entity_poly.pdbx_seq_one_letter_code
_entity_poly.pdbx_strand_id
1 'polypeptide(L)'
;MEYLSLVGKWEAKLKDGTTYPMQVPGTLDENQIGGKDLGANQWHPDADLGNAENGFDPDAPIATRYTRKYTYEGEARISRMLSYIPEEEKRIFLEVERARCLKLKIDGKEVPDYVEPSISTPHIFEVTDLLDGEHRITLRSDNSYPGLPRDAIVFSSAATDETQTNWNGVLGYVRLRTEREVFLSAVRVYPEKNRIHVQVTIDGSIPYKGVLRLNSPALEDVAEQEITVSAGVRTIMFNDLPLRADVKKWDEGEGNLYELTAELEDGDCKTVTFGVRDFGDDGKGHLALNSRRIFLRSEANCCEFPETGHPPMTVEEWDKILHLYQSY
;
A
#
# COMPACT_ATOMS: atom_id res chain seq x y z
N MET A 1 0.81 -16.20 -10.27
CA MET A 1 0.17 -14.90 -9.93
C MET A 1 -0.08 -14.10 -11.19
N GLU A 2 -1.33 -13.69 -11.42
CA GLU A 2 -1.75 -12.90 -12.58
C GLU A 2 -2.59 -11.70 -12.13
N TYR A 3 -2.60 -10.61 -12.91
CA TYR A 3 -3.36 -9.41 -12.58
C TYR A 3 -4.26 -8.98 -13.74
N LEU A 4 -5.52 -8.69 -13.43
CA LEU A 4 -6.46 -8.01 -14.32
C LEU A 4 -6.72 -6.60 -13.77
N SER A 5 -6.31 -5.58 -14.51
CA SER A 5 -6.53 -4.18 -14.12
C SER A 5 -8.00 -3.81 -14.25
N LEU A 6 -8.54 -3.16 -13.23
CA LEU A 6 -9.89 -2.59 -13.21
C LEU A 6 -9.88 -1.06 -13.33
N VAL A 7 -8.76 -0.49 -13.74
CA VAL A 7 -8.59 0.94 -14.04
C VAL A 7 -9.54 1.37 -15.17
N GLY A 8 -10.01 2.60 -15.11
CA GLY A 8 -10.83 3.18 -16.16
C GLY A 8 -12.09 3.88 -15.65
N LYS A 9 -13.17 3.80 -16.43
CA LYS A 9 -14.42 4.49 -16.13
C LYS A 9 -15.26 3.74 -15.11
N TRP A 10 -15.65 4.45 -14.08
CA TRP A 10 -16.56 4.05 -13.02
C TRP A 10 -17.67 5.11 -12.85
N GLU A 11 -18.58 4.86 -11.97
CA GLU A 11 -19.64 5.78 -11.56
C GLU A 11 -19.52 6.04 -10.06
N ALA A 12 -19.46 7.32 -9.65
CA ALA A 12 -19.49 7.71 -8.25
C ALA A 12 -20.86 8.24 -7.89
N LYS A 13 -21.48 7.68 -6.84
CA LYS A 13 -22.74 8.14 -6.27
C LYS A 13 -22.50 8.67 -4.86
N LEU A 14 -22.86 9.93 -4.63
CA LEU A 14 -22.76 10.59 -3.33
C LEU A 14 -23.98 10.31 -2.44
N LYS A 15 -23.88 10.70 -1.17
CA LYS A 15 -24.92 10.45 -0.15
C LYS A 15 -26.27 11.15 -0.51
N ASP A 16 -26.23 12.29 -1.19
CA ASP A 16 -27.42 12.99 -1.65
C ASP A 16 -28.14 12.31 -2.84
N GLY A 17 -27.55 11.23 -3.37
CA GLY A 17 -28.06 10.47 -4.49
C GLY A 17 -27.53 10.92 -5.86
N THR A 18 -26.80 12.04 -5.93
CA THR A 18 -26.21 12.53 -7.17
C THR A 18 -25.14 11.55 -7.67
N THR A 19 -25.12 11.33 -8.97
CA THR A 19 -24.25 10.39 -9.66
C THR A 19 -23.37 11.10 -10.68
N TYR A 20 -22.10 10.74 -10.72
CA TYR A 20 -21.09 11.33 -11.59
C TYR A 20 -20.28 10.25 -12.30
N PRO A 21 -19.85 10.48 -13.56
CA PRO A 21 -18.80 9.67 -14.15
C PRO A 21 -17.49 9.94 -13.40
N MET A 22 -16.71 8.87 -13.16
CA MET A 22 -15.45 8.95 -12.43
C MET A 22 -14.38 8.12 -13.11
N GLN A 23 -13.18 8.67 -13.22
CA GLN A 23 -11.99 7.92 -13.60
C GLN A 23 -11.34 7.34 -12.35
N VAL A 24 -11.04 6.05 -12.35
CA VAL A 24 -10.31 5.33 -11.30
C VAL A 24 -9.03 4.75 -11.92
N PRO A 25 -7.83 4.91 -11.31
CA PRO A 25 -7.59 5.70 -10.10
C PRO A 25 -7.88 7.18 -10.29
N GLY A 26 -8.08 7.87 -9.16
CA GLY A 26 -8.33 9.29 -9.05
C GLY A 26 -9.15 9.63 -7.81
N THR A 27 -9.01 10.86 -7.34
CA THR A 27 -9.80 11.42 -6.25
C THR A 27 -11.12 11.97 -6.77
N LEU A 28 -12.07 12.23 -5.88
CA LEU A 28 -13.30 12.96 -6.25
C LEU A 28 -12.98 14.37 -6.74
N ASP A 29 -11.98 15.03 -6.11
CA ASP A 29 -11.54 16.37 -6.53
C ASP A 29 -10.99 16.39 -7.97
N GLU A 30 -10.07 15.47 -8.30
CA GLU A 30 -9.53 15.34 -9.66
C GLU A 30 -10.63 15.05 -10.69
N ASN A 31 -11.67 14.34 -10.28
CA ASN A 31 -12.85 14.07 -11.11
C ASN A 31 -13.91 15.18 -11.06
N GLN A 32 -13.63 16.32 -10.40
CA GLN A 32 -14.52 17.46 -10.26
C GLN A 32 -15.85 17.12 -9.57
N ILE A 33 -15.81 16.21 -8.60
CA ILE A 33 -16.97 15.70 -7.86
C ILE A 33 -16.98 16.30 -6.44
N GLY A 34 -18.11 16.88 -6.05
CA GLY A 34 -18.32 17.53 -4.76
C GLY A 34 -18.72 19.00 -4.88
N GLY A 35 -18.68 19.72 -3.76
CA GLY A 35 -18.89 21.16 -3.71
C GLY A 35 -17.58 21.92 -3.95
N LYS A 36 -17.68 23.24 -4.19
CA LYS A 36 -16.49 24.07 -4.22
C LYS A 36 -15.87 24.15 -2.84
N ASP A 37 -14.55 24.00 -2.77
CA ASP A 37 -13.81 24.26 -1.55
C ASP A 37 -13.65 25.78 -1.40
N LEU A 38 -14.25 26.33 -0.35
CA LEU A 38 -14.22 27.78 -0.05
C LEU A 38 -13.13 28.13 0.97
N GLY A 39 -12.21 27.23 1.26
CA GLY A 39 -11.14 27.41 2.25
C GLY A 39 -11.58 27.26 3.71
N ALA A 40 -12.87 27.07 3.99
CA ALA A 40 -13.38 26.71 5.30
C ALA A 40 -13.26 25.20 5.50
N ASN A 41 -12.05 24.73 5.81
CA ASN A 41 -11.82 23.31 5.87
C ASN A 41 -12.16 22.74 7.25
N GLN A 42 -13.08 21.80 7.26
CA GLN A 42 -13.55 21.10 8.44
C GLN A 42 -12.52 20.14 9.07
N TRP A 43 -11.46 19.79 8.33
CA TRP A 43 -10.37 18.91 8.78
C TRP A 43 -9.16 19.70 9.26
N HIS A 44 -9.32 20.99 9.40
CA HIS A 44 -8.25 21.83 9.92
C HIS A 44 -8.23 21.76 11.44
N PRO A 45 -7.07 21.57 12.08
CA PRO A 45 -6.95 21.57 13.54
C PRO A 45 -7.53 22.85 14.18
N ASP A 46 -7.28 24.01 13.58
CA ASP A 46 -7.73 25.28 14.10
C ASP A 46 -9.17 25.65 13.69
N ALA A 47 -9.83 24.89 12.83
CA ALA A 47 -11.21 25.16 12.45
C ALA A 47 -12.17 25.04 13.65
N ASP A 48 -11.85 24.16 14.60
CA ASP A 48 -12.61 23.96 15.82
C ASP A 48 -12.15 24.88 16.98
N LEU A 49 -10.92 25.45 16.89
CA LEU A 49 -10.33 26.33 17.92
C LEU A 49 -10.58 27.82 17.66
N GLY A 50 -11.14 28.15 16.51
CA GLY A 50 -11.33 29.53 16.05
C GLY A 50 -10.03 30.22 15.69
N ASN A 51 -9.96 30.81 14.52
CA ASN A 51 -8.78 31.57 14.07
C ASN A 51 -8.43 32.73 15.02
N ALA A 52 -9.41 33.23 15.76
CA ALA A 52 -9.22 34.34 16.68
C ALA A 52 -8.30 34.03 17.86
N GLU A 53 -8.27 32.80 18.36
CA GLU A 53 -7.40 32.41 19.49
C GLU A 53 -5.93 32.32 19.06
N ASN A 54 -5.67 32.08 17.77
CA ASN A 54 -4.31 32.03 17.24
C ASN A 54 -3.84 33.34 16.60
N GLY A 55 -4.62 34.44 16.77
CA GLY A 55 -4.28 35.74 16.23
C GLY A 55 -4.51 35.89 14.73
N PHE A 56 -5.24 34.97 14.08
CA PHE A 56 -5.65 35.07 12.70
C PHE A 56 -7.01 35.78 12.58
N ASP A 57 -7.14 36.59 11.54
CA ASP A 57 -8.41 37.18 11.17
C ASP A 57 -9.35 36.03 10.70
N PRO A 58 -10.52 35.84 11.35
CA PRO A 58 -11.45 34.77 10.96
C PRO A 58 -12.01 34.95 9.56
N ASP A 59 -11.98 36.17 9.00
CA ASP A 59 -12.44 36.47 7.65
C ASP A 59 -11.31 36.47 6.61
N ALA A 60 -10.05 36.30 7.03
CA ALA A 60 -8.92 36.24 6.12
C ALA A 60 -8.83 34.89 5.42
N PRO A 61 -8.47 34.86 4.13
CA PRO A 61 -8.18 33.61 3.44
C PRO A 61 -7.07 32.84 4.16
N ILE A 62 -7.26 31.55 4.40
CA ILE A 62 -6.25 30.70 5.00
C ILE A 62 -5.20 30.38 3.93
N ALA A 63 -4.13 31.19 3.88
CA ALA A 63 -3.09 31.09 2.85
C ALA A 63 -2.05 30.00 3.11
N THR A 64 -2.09 29.33 4.26
CA THR A 64 -1.08 28.35 4.70
C THR A 64 -1.52 26.90 4.52
N ARG A 65 -2.61 26.67 3.80
CA ARG A 65 -3.22 25.34 3.66
C ARG A 65 -3.59 25.02 2.25
N TYR A 66 -3.58 23.70 1.95
CA TYR A 66 -4.05 23.20 0.69
C TYR A 66 -5.57 23.33 0.61
N THR A 67 -6.05 23.98 -0.43
CA THR A 67 -7.46 24.04 -0.80
C THR A 67 -7.66 23.23 -2.07
N ARG A 68 -8.68 22.38 -2.08
CA ARG A 68 -9.09 21.62 -3.25
C ARG A 68 -10.03 22.46 -4.11
N LYS A 69 -10.08 22.19 -5.40
CA LYS A 69 -11.10 22.81 -6.27
C LYS A 69 -12.50 22.31 -5.93
N TYR A 70 -12.59 21.05 -5.58
CA TYR A 70 -13.81 20.38 -5.14
C TYR A 70 -13.56 19.63 -3.85
N THR A 71 -14.54 19.60 -2.97
CA THR A 71 -14.44 18.89 -1.69
C THR A 71 -15.71 18.09 -1.43
N TYR A 72 -15.53 16.91 -0.85
CA TYR A 72 -16.61 16.07 -0.37
C TYR A 72 -16.12 15.29 0.84
N GLU A 73 -16.88 15.32 1.94
CA GLU A 73 -16.66 14.49 3.11
C GLU A 73 -17.81 13.50 3.28
N GLY A 74 -17.46 12.24 3.49
CA GLY A 74 -18.40 11.15 3.72
C GLY A 74 -18.25 10.02 2.71
N GLU A 75 -19.23 9.10 2.75
CA GLU A 75 -19.25 7.92 1.89
C GLU A 75 -19.56 8.30 0.42
N ALA A 76 -18.66 7.92 -0.46
CA ALA A 76 -18.87 7.88 -1.91
C ALA A 76 -18.94 6.40 -2.36
N ARG A 77 -19.96 6.06 -3.16
CA ARG A 77 -20.12 4.71 -3.75
C ARG A 77 -19.63 4.73 -5.16
N ILE A 78 -18.47 4.12 -5.39
CA ILE A 78 -17.78 4.07 -6.67
C ILE A 78 -18.04 2.71 -7.28
N SER A 79 -18.78 2.61 -8.38
CA SER A 79 -19.24 1.34 -8.92
C SER A 79 -19.04 1.18 -10.42
N ARG A 80 -18.91 -0.09 -10.83
CA ARG A 80 -18.94 -0.49 -12.25
C ARG A 80 -19.50 -1.91 -12.41
N MET A 81 -19.92 -2.22 -13.63
CA MET A 81 -20.16 -3.61 -14.02
C MET A 81 -18.83 -4.28 -14.39
N LEU A 82 -18.65 -5.49 -13.96
CA LEU A 82 -17.52 -6.35 -14.27
C LEU A 82 -18.04 -7.70 -14.77
N SER A 83 -17.60 -8.10 -15.96
CA SER A 83 -17.80 -9.44 -16.44
C SER A 83 -16.51 -10.23 -16.26
N TYR A 84 -16.56 -11.29 -15.48
CA TYR A 84 -15.41 -12.12 -15.15
C TYR A 84 -15.87 -13.58 -14.99
N ILE A 85 -15.07 -14.50 -15.50
CA ILE A 85 -15.26 -15.94 -15.31
C ILE A 85 -13.97 -16.46 -14.68
N PRO A 86 -14.02 -16.99 -13.45
CA PRO A 86 -12.84 -17.52 -12.79
C PRO A 86 -12.35 -18.79 -13.45
N GLU A 87 -11.05 -19.01 -13.43
CA GLU A 87 -10.45 -20.29 -13.75
C GLU A 87 -10.67 -21.28 -12.60
N GLU A 88 -10.79 -22.56 -12.92
CA GLU A 88 -10.87 -23.63 -11.92
C GLU A 88 -9.58 -23.69 -11.07
N GLU A 89 -9.69 -24.10 -9.81
CA GLU A 89 -8.58 -24.27 -8.87
C GLU A 89 -7.75 -22.99 -8.65
N LYS A 90 -8.39 -21.81 -8.84
CA LYS A 90 -7.77 -20.51 -8.58
C LYS A 90 -8.51 -19.75 -7.49
N ARG A 91 -7.76 -18.93 -6.79
CA ARG A 91 -8.29 -17.93 -5.82
C ARG A 91 -8.21 -16.55 -6.45
N ILE A 92 -9.26 -15.78 -6.27
CA ILE A 92 -9.39 -14.44 -6.83
C ILE A 92 -9.48 -13.43 -5.69
N PHE A 93 -8.61 -12.43 -5.75
CA PHE A 93 -8.59 -11.32 -4.80
C PHE A 93 -8.84 -10.01 -5.52
N LEU A 94 -9.76 -9.21 -5.02
CA LEU A 94 -9.89 -7.82 -5.44
C LEU A 94 -8.99 -6.97 -4.53
N GLU A 95 -8.07 -6.23 -5.13
CA GLU A 95 -7.12 -5.38 -4.44
C GLU A 95 -7.37 -3.92 -4.80
N VAL A 96 -7.42 -3.06 -3.77
CA VAL A 96 -7.56 -1.60 -3.90
C VAL A 96 -6.46 -0.94 -3.09
N GLU A 97 -5.57 -0.25 -3.77
CA GLU A 97 -4.46 0.43 -3.12
C GLU A 97 -4.79 1.90 -2.92
N ARG A 98 -4.52 2.40 -1.72
CA ARG A 98 -4.74 3.79 -1.30
C ARG A 98 -6.16 4.30 -1.51
N ALA A 99 -7.01 3.87 -0.62
CA ALA A 99 -8.28 4.50 -0.28
C ALA A 99 -8.25 4.88 1.21
N ARG A 100 -9.11 5.79 1.63
CA ARG A 100 -9.26 6.10 3.07
C ARG A 100 -9.90 4.91 3.78
N CYS A 101 -11.11 5.03 4.32
CA CYS A 101 -11.87 3.87 4.77
C CYS A 101 -12.61 3.26 3.57
N LEU A 102 -12.37 2.00 3.27
CA LEU A 102 -12.97 1.33 2.12
C LEU A 102 -13.72 0.08 2.54
N LYS A 103 -14.88 -0.15 1.93
CA LYS A 103 -15.63 -1.41 1.99
C LYS A 103 -16.05 -1.84 0.61
N LEU A 104 -16.07 -3.14 0.38
CA LEU A 104 -16.49 -3.74 -0.89
C LEU A 104 -17.92 -4.28 -0.80
N LYS A 105 -18.71 -4.05 -1.86
CA LYS A 105 -19.95 -4.80 -2.13
C LYS A 105 -19.92 -5.37 -3.53
N ILE A 106 -20.41 -6.60 -3.66
CA ILE A 106 -20.70 -7.26 -4.93
C ILE A 106 -22.21 -7.52 -4.96
N ASP A 107 -22.90 -6.99 -5.98
CA ASP A 107 -24.37 -7.06 -6.12
C ASP A 107 -25.13 -6.63 -4.85
N GLY A 108 -24.59 -5.63 -4.17
CA GLY A 108 -25.16 -5.08 -2.95
C GLY A 108 -24.84 -5.84 -1.66
N LYS A 109 -24.22 -7.02 -1.73
CA LYS A 109 -23.78 -7.79 -0.56
C LYS A 109 -22.38 -7.35 -0.15
N GLU A 110 -22.18 -7.14 1.15
CA GLU A 110 -20.87 -6.74 1.69
C GLU A 110 -19.92 -7.94 1.68
N VAL A 111 -18.67 -7.67 1.27
CA VAL A 111 -17.56 -8.63 1.26
C VAL A 111 -16.60 -8.22 2.38
N PRO A 112 -16.24 -9.12 3.31
CA PRO A 112 -15.30 -8.81 4.38
C PRO A 112 -13.89 -8.61 3.84
N ASP A 113 -13.09 -7.80 4.54
CA ASP A 113 -11.66 -7.68 4.29
C ASP A 113 -10.98 -9.04 4.52
N TYR A 114 -10.10 -9.46 3.62
CA TYR A 114 -9.31 -10.67 3.75
C TYR A 114 -8.15 -10.47 4.75
N VAL A 115 -7.58 -9.27 4.77
CA VAL A 115 -6.58 -8.84 5.73
C VAL A 115 -7.09 -7.55 6.37
N GLU A 116 -6.97 -7.42 7.69
CA GLU A 116 -7.34 -6.19 8.40
C GLU A 116 -6.60 -4.99 7.79
N PRO A 117 -7.31 -4.04 7.19
CA PRO A 117 -6.67 -2.94 6.48
C PRO A 117 -6.24 -1.82 7.42
N SER A 118 -5.30 -1.01 6.97
CA SER A 118 -5.01 0.31 7.54
C SER A 118 -5.13 1.37 6.44
N ILE A 119 -5.10 2.65 6.80
CA ILE A 119 -5.12 3.74 5.81
C ILE A 119 -3.88 3.77 4.90
N SER A 120 -2.83 3.01 5.26
CA SER A 120 -1.55 2.96 4.55
C SER A 120 -1.30 1.63 3.85
N THR A 121 -2.22 0.67 3.95
CA THR A 121 -2.10 -0.65 3.32
C THR A 121 -3.18 -0.88 2.29
N PRO A 122 -2.93 -1.70 1.25
CA PRO A 122 -3.97 -2.09 0.32
C PRO A 122 -5.14 -2.80 1.03
N HIS A 123 -6.36 -2.52 0.59
CA HIS A 123 -7.54 -3.30 0.93
C HIS A 123 -7.58 -4.54 0.03
N ILE A 124 -7.71 -5.71 0.64
CA ILE A 124 -7.71 -7.01 -0.06
C ILE A 124 -8.97 -7.76 0.32
N PHE A 125 -9.72 -8.19 -0.69
CA PHE A 125 -10.96 -8.94 -0.55
C PHE A 125 -10.86 -10.24 -1.32
N GLU A 126 -11.10 -11.39 -0.70
CA GLU A 126 -11.22 -12.64 -1.43
C GLU A 126 -12.62 -12.72 -2.05
N VAL A 127 -12.66 -12.87 -3.36
CA VAL A 127 -13.89 -12.82 -4.18
C VAL A 127 -14.04 -14.05 -5.05
N THR A 128 -13.35 -15.14 -4.75
CA THR A 128 -13.30 -16.39 -5.51
C THR A 128 -14.69 -16.89 -5.88
N ASP A 129 -15.57 -17.05 -4.91
CA ASP A 129 -16.92 -17.61 -5.09
C ASP A 129 -17.98 -16.55 -5.41
N LEU A 130 -17.58 -15.31 -5.66
CA LEU A 130 -18.47 -14.17 -5.82
C LEU A 130 -18.48 -13.60 -7.24
N LEU A 131 -17.56 -14.03 -8.09
CA LEU A 131 -17.41 -13.55 -9.46
C LEU A 131 -17.58 -14.72 -10.42
N ASP A 132 -18.78 -14.87 -10.97
CA ASP A 132 -19.11 -15.87 -12.00
C ASP A 132 -20.11 -15.24 -12.99
N GLY A 133 -19.59 -14.54 -13.97
CA GLY A 133 -20.37 -13.80 -14.95
C GLY A 133 -20.32 -12.28 -14.78
N GLU A 134 -21.48 -11.62 -14.86
CA GLU A 134 -21.58 -10.16 -14.81
C GLU A 134 -22.07 -9.71 -13.42
N HIS A 135 -21.25 -8.93 -12.72
CA HIS A 135 -21.51 -8.47 -11.37
C HIS A 135 -21.29 -6.96 -11.23
N ARG A 136 -22.06 -6.33 -10.35
CA ARG A 136 -21.82 -4.93 -9.95
C ARG A 136 -20.86 -4.88 -8.79
N ILE A 137 -19.66 -4.37 -9.06
CA ILE A 137 -18.67 -4.06 -8.04
C ILE A 137 -18.93 -2.65 -7.50
N THR A 138 -18.99 -2.50 -6.18
CA THR A 138 -19.16 -1.19 -5.52
C THR A 138 -18.13 -1.03 -4.41
N LEU A 139 -17.24 -0.07 -4.58
CA LEU A 139 -16.30 0.41 -3.57
C LEU A 139 -16.99 1.54 -2.78
N ARG A 140 -17.09 1.39 -1.47
CA ARG A 140 -17.60 2.42 -0.57
C ARG A 140 -16.41 3.10 0.08
N SER A 141 -15.97 4.22 -0.49
CA SER A 141 -14.84 5.00 0.00
C SER A 141 -15.35 6.13 0.89
N ASP A 142 -14.79 6.27 2.09
CA ASP A 142 -15.23 7.24 3.08
C ASP A 142 -14.04 7.95 3.73
N ASN A 143 -13.99 9.27 3.57
CA ASN A 143 -12.97 10.12 4.16
C ASN A 143 -13.44 10.84 5.45
N SER A 144 -14.58 10.46 6.00
CA SER A 144 -15.04 10.92 7.31
C SER A 144 -14.53 10.04 8.47
N TYR A 145 -13.83 8.96 8.15
CA TYR A 145 -13.23 8.01 9.09
C TYR A 145 -14.24 7.47 10.13
N PRO A 146 -15.32 6.84 9.68
CA PRO A 146 -16.35 6.34 10.58
C PRO A 146 -15.77 5.34 11.58
N GLY A 147 -16.13 5.51 12.85
CA GLY A 147 -15.65 4.66 13.94
C GLY A 147 -14.34 5.12 14.61
N LEU A 148 -13.68 6.16 14.09
CA LEU A 148 -12.52 6.79 14.73
C LEU A 148 -12.90 8.11 15.42
N PRO A 149 -12.31 8.44 16.58
CA PRO A 149 -12.50 9.72 17.19
C PRO A 149 -12.02 10.86 16.26
N ARG A 150 -12.85 11.88 16.06
CA ARG A 150 -12.53 13.02 15.20
C ARG A 150 -11.18 13.65 15.56
N ASP A 151 -10.94 13.89 16.84
CA ASP A 151 -9.71 14.55 17.33
C ASP A 151 -8.45 13.75 16.95
N ALA A 152 -8.54 12.40 16.95
CA ALA A 152 -7.41 11.57 16.55
C ALA A 152 -7.05 11.72 15.07
N ILE A 153 -8.00 12.14 14.23
CA ILE A 153 -7.79 12.35 12.79
C ILE A 153 -7.38 13.81 12.53
N VAL A 154 -8.12 14.77 13.06
CA VAL A 154 -7.92 16.21 12.82
C VAL A 154 -6.53 16.66 13.27
N PHE A 155 -6.01 16.13 14.40
CA PHE A 155 -4.66 16.42 14.87
C PHE A 155 -3.58 15.46 14.30
N SER A 156 -3.93 14.66 13.32
CA SER A 156 -3.00 13.76 12.63
C SER A 156 -2.58 14.34 11.29
N SER A 157 -1.28 14.46 11.05
CA SER A 157 -0.74 14.89 9.74
C SER A 157 -1.07 13.91 8.59
N ALA A 158 -1.56 12.72 8.89
CA ALA A 158 -1.91 11.72 7.88
C ALA A 158 -3.18 12.07 7.08
N ALA A 159 -4.07 12.91 7.59
CA ALA A 159 -5.37 13.18 7.00
C ALA A 159 -5.79 14.65 7.00
N THR A 160 -4.94 15.57 7.47
CA THR A 160 -5.21 17.01 7.50
C THR A 160 -4.75 17.69 6.22
N ASP A 161 -5.37 18.81 5.86
CA ASP A 161 -4.97 19.61 4.70
C ASP A 161 -3.71 20.48 4.98
N GLU A 162 -3.01 20.26 6.07
CA GLU A 162 -1.73 20.89 6.35
C GLU A 162 -0.57 20.22 5.62
N THR A 163 -0.63 18.91 5.49
CA THR A 163 0.44 18.11 4.85
C THR A 163 -0.01 17.41 3.58
N GLN A 164 -1.28 17.08 3.49
CA GLN A 164 -1.97 16.55 2.32
C GLN A 164 -3.46 16.82 2.46
N THR A 165 -4.21 16.85 1.35
CA THR A 165 -5.66 17.05 1.44
C THR A 165 -6.36 15.82 2.02
N ASN A 166 -7.53 16.01 2.65
CA ASN A 166 -8.41 14.91 3.04
C ASN A 166 -9.21 14.43 1.82
N TRP A 167 -8.49 13.89 0.82
CA TRP A 167 -9.06 13.39 -0.41
C TRP A 167 -9.97 12.16 -0.19
N ASN A 168 -10.91 11.94 -1.10
CA ASN A 168 -11.75 10.75 -1.18
C ASN A 168 -11.61 10.12 -2.58
N GLY A 169 -11.75 8.81 -2.67
CA GLY A 169 -11.57 8.06 -3.92
C GLY A 169 -10.50 6.98 -3.78
N VAL A 170 -9.87 6.61 -4.90
CA VAL A 170 -8.82 5.59 -4.96
C VAL A 170 -7.63 6.14 -5.74
N LEU A 171 -6.47 6.23 -5.10
CA LEU A 171 -5.26 6.80 -5.72
C LEU A 171 -4.40 5.77 -6.44
N GLY A 172 -4.34 4.55 -5.92
CA GLY A 172 -3.49 3.51 -6.48
C GLY A 172 -4.23 2.58 -7.43
N TYR A 173 -3.77 1.33 -7.50
CA TYR A 173 -4.38 0.35 -8.37
C TYR A 173 -5.72 -0.15 -7.83
N VAL A 174 -6.59 -0.53 -8.78
CA VAL A 174 -7.73 -1.42 -8.55
C VAL A 174 -7.59 -2.58 -9.52
N ARG A 175 -7.51 -3.81 -8.99
CA ARG A 175 -7.24 -4.98 -9.82
C ARG A 175 -7.80 -6.26 -9.23
N LEU A 176 -8.04 -7.26 -10.07
CA LEU A 176 -8.13 -8.63 -9.63
C LEU A 176 -6.73 -9.25 -9.66
N ARG A 177 -6.42 -10.00 -8.63
CA ARG A 177 -5.23 -10.84 -8.53
C ARG A 177 -5.68 -12.31 -8.49
N THR A 178 -5.14 -13.11 -9.40
CA THR A 178 -5.40 -14.54 -9.50
C THR A 178 -4.21 -15.30 -8.93
N GLU A 179 -4.47 -16.20 -8.01
CA GLU A 179 -3.49 -17.08 -7.36
C GLU A 179 -3.91 -18.55 -7.45
N ARG A 180 -2.99 -19.44 -7.17
CA ARG A 180 -3.26 -20.84 -6.93
C ARG A 180 -4.01 -21.03 -5.61
N GLU A 181 -4.59 -22.21 -5.39
CA GLU A 181 -5.19 -22.55 -4.10
C GLU A 181 -4.19 -22.50 -2.94
N VAL A 182 -2.92 -22.82 -3.22
CA VAL A 182 -1.79 -22.64 -2.30
C VAL A 182 -0.71 -21.82 -3.01
N PHE A 183 -0.28 -20.74 -2.40
CA PHE A 183 0.72 -19.83 -2.98
C PHE A 183 1.61 -19.16 -1.93
N LEU A 184 2.74 -18.65 -2.39
CA LEU A 184 3.69 -17.88 -1.59
C LEU A 184 3.21 -16.42 -1.48
N SER A 185 2.57 -16.07 -0.37
CA SER A 185 2.03 -14.71 -0.19
C SER A 185 3.10 -13.69 0.14
N ALA A 186 4.14 -14.05 0.90
CA ALA A 186 5.26 -13.18 1.20
C ALA A 186 6.58 -13.95 1.39
N VAL A 187 7.67 -13.30 1.00
CA VAL A 187 9.04 -13.70 1.32
C VAL A 187 9.77 -12.49 1.90
N ARG A 188 10.36 -12.64 3.08
CA ARG A 188 11.12 -11.58 3.76
C ARG A 188 12.50 -12.09 4.11
N VAL A 189 13.52 -11.31 3.74
CA VAL A 189 14.92 -11.62 3.99
C VAL A 189 15.47 -10.70 5.05
N TYR A 190 16.10 -11.26 6.07
CA TYR A 190 16.72 -10.53 7.18
C TYR A 190 18.22 -10.83 7.21
N PRO A 191 19.04 -9.99 6.59
CA PRO A 191 20.48 -10.14 6.59
C PRO A 191 21.08 -9.87 7.98
N GLU A 192 22.03 -10.72 8.38
CA GLU A 192 22.79 -10.55 9.60
C GLU A 192 24.27 -10.98 9.36
N LYS A 193 25.18 -10.01 9.28
CA LYS A 193 26.62 -10.22 9.04
C LYS A 193 26.91 -11.07 7.78
N ASN A 194 27.18 -12.37 7.96
CA ASN A 194 27.54 -13.33 6.90
C ASN A 194 26.48 -14.41 6.69
N ARG A 195 25.25 -14.16 7.13
CA ARG A 195 24.12 -15.08 7.01
C ARG A 195 22.84 -14.31 6.77
N ILE A 196 21.79 -15.01 6.38
CA ILE A 196 20.44 -14.47 6.30
C ILE A 196 19.45 -15.39 7.02
N HIS A 197 18.38 -14.79 7.52
CA HIS A 197 17.18 -15.51 7.93
C HIS A 197 16.10 -15.18 6.90
N VAL A 198 15.29 -16.18 6.55
CA VAL A 198 14.23 -15.98 5.54
C VAL A 198 12.92 -16.44 6.14
N GLN A 199 11.94 -15.54 6.10
CA GLN A 199 10.56 -15.81 6.46
C GLN A 199 9.75 -15.99 5.19
N VAL A 200 9.15 -17.15 5.00
CA VAL A 200 8.25 -17.44 3.89
C VAL A 200 6.84 -17.60 4.43
N THR A 201 5.89 -16.85 3.87
CA THR A 201 4.48 -16.97 4.21
C THR A 201 3.76 -17.67 3.08
N ILE A 202 3.09 -18.76 3.41
CA ILE A 202 2.26 -19.57 2.53
C ILE A 202 0.81 -19.28 2.88
N ASP A 203 -0.01 -19.07 1.88
CA ASP A 203 -1.45 -18.88 2.01
C ASP A 203 -2.16 -19.95 1.18
N GLY A 204 -3.01 -20.75 1.81
CA GLY A 204 -3.68 -21.86 1.17
C GLY A 204 -5.14 -21.99 1.55
N SER A 205 -6.03 -22.23 0.58
CA SER A 205 -7.42 -22.65 0.82
C SER A 205 -7.52 -24.13 1.22
N ILE A 206 -6.50 -24.91 0.87
CA ILE A 206 -6.37 -26.34 1.19
C ILE A 206 -5.06 -26.63 1.95
N PRO A 207 -4.93 -27.79 2.62
CA PRO A 207 -3.67 -28.26 3.18
C PRO A 207 -2.63 -28.52 2.09
N TYR A 208 -1.36 -28.28 2.42
CA TYR A 208 -0.24 -28.52 1.49
C TYR A 208 0.84 -29.38 2.17
N LYS A 209 1.41 -30.32 1.40
CA LYS A 209 2.60 -31.09 1.78
C LYS A 209 3.53 -31.16 0.58
N GLY A 210 4.79 -30.79 0.77
CA GLY A 210 5.81 -30.80 -0.28
C GLY A 210 7.12 -30.19 0.21
N VAL A 211 8.00 -29.83 -0.71
CA VAL A 211 9.29 -29.19 -0.43
C VAL A 211 9.19 -27.70 -0.71
N LEU A 212 9.67 -26.89 0.22
CA LEU A 212 9.93 -25.47 0.03
C LEU A 212 11.43 -25.25 -0.14
N ARG A 213 11.81 -24.66 -1.27
CA ARG A 213 13.20 -24.42 -1.67
C ARG A 213 13.50 -22.93 -1.71
N LEU A 214 14.68 -22.54 -1.23
CA LEU A 214 15.22 -21.19 -1.34
C LEU A 214 16.52 -21.23 -2.17
N ASN A 215 16.59 -20.37 -3.16
CA ASN A 215 17.77 -20.22 -4.01
C ASN A 215 18.16 -18.75 -4.17
N SER A 216 19.46 -18.46 -4.06
CA SER A 216 20.03 -17.12 -4.29
C SER A 216 21.50 -17.26 -4.68
N PRO A 217 22.00 -16.42 -5.61
CA PRO A 217 23.43 -16.37 -5.89
C PRO A 217 24.28 -15.91 -4.68
N ALA A 218 23.66 -15.34 -3.66
CA ALA A 218 24.33 -14.93 -2.43
C ALA A 218 24.49 -16.05 -1.41
N LEU A 219 23.73 -17.14 -1.50
CA LEU A 219 23.81 -18.29 -0.60
C LEU A 219 24.97 -19.22 -0.99
N GLU A 220 25.58 -19.88 0.00
CA GLU A 220 26.55 -20.94 -0.24
C GLU A 220 25.90 -22.14 -0.94
N ASP A 221 24.72 -22.55 -0.47
CA ASP A 221 23.95 -23.68 -0.98
C ASP A 221 22.47 -23.34 -1.09
N VAL A 222 21.75 -24.12 -1.89
CA VAL A 222 20.28 -24.10 -1.94
C VAL A 222 19.75 -24.66 -0.61
N ALA A 223 18.82 -23.94 0.01
CA ALA A 223 18.19 -24.39 1.25
C ALA A 223 16.85 -25.04 0.95
N GLU A 224 16.61 -26.22 1.48
CA GLU A 224 15.37 -26.98 1.29
C GLU A 224 14.78 -27.44 2.62
N GLN A 225 13.46 -27.48 2.69
CA GLN A 225 12.73 -27.98 3.85
C GLN A 225 11.45 -28.70 3.41
N GLU A 226 11.25 -29.94 3.88
CA GLU A 226 9.94 -30.58 3.79
C GLU A 226 8.96 -29.86 4.72
N ILE A 227 7.82 -29.50 4.19
CA ILE A 227 6.79 -28.77 4.94
C ILE A 227 5.45 -29.50 4.85
N THR A 228 4.69 -29.40 5.93
CA THR A 228 3.28 -29.80 5.97
C THR A 228 2.52 -28.68 6.67
N VAL A 229 1.65 -28.03 5.94
CA VAL A 229 0.87 -26.88 6.44
C VAL A 229 -0.62 -27.14 6.28
N SER A 230 -1.41 -26.75 7.26
CA SER A 230 -2.88 -26.72 7.15
C SER A 230 -3.32 -25.54 6.32
N ALA A 231 -4.55 -25.55 5.82
CA ALA A 231 -5.19 -24.40 5.20
C ALA A 231 -5.10 -23.12 6.05
N GLY A 232 -5.15 -21.98 5.41
CA GLY A 232 -4.96 -20.65 5.96
C GLY A 232 -3.52 -20.16 5.80
N VAL A 233 -3.21 -19.01 6.43
CA VAL A 233 -1.90 -18.37 6.36
C VAL A 233 -0.93 -19.04 7.33
N ARG A 234 0.23 -19.46 6.84
CA ARG A 234 1.28 -20.13 7.62
C ARG A 234 2.64 -19.53 7.30
N THR A 235 3.49 -19.45 8.32
CA THR A 235 4.84 -18.90 8.19
C THR A 235 5.87 -19.98 8.46
N ILE A 236 6.83 -20.12 7.55
CA ILE A 236 8.00 -21.01 7.64
C ILE A 236 9.24 -20.16 7.79
N MET A 237 10.13 -20.55 8.69
CA MET A 237 11.39 -19.86 8.93
C MET A 237 12.58 -20.72 8.51
N PHE A 238 13.47 -20.13 7.73
CA PHE A 238 14.81 -20.64 7.49
C PHE A 238 15.77 -19.74 8.28
N ASN A 239 16.52 -20.34 9.17
CA ASN A 239 17.44 -19.61 10.03
C ASN A 239 18.89 -19.91 9.67
N ASP A 240 19.76 -18.92 9.90
CA ASP A 240 21.21 -19.06 9.81
C ASP A 240 21.72 -19.57 8.46
N LEU A 241 21.09 -19.16 7.35
CA LEU A 241 21.56 -19.53 6.02
C LEU A 241 22.87 -18.80 5.71
N PRO A 242 23.97 -19.52 5.45
CA PRO A 242 25.27 -18.91 5.25
C PRO A 242 25.35 -18.21 3.89
N LEU A 243 25.97 -17.03 3.88
CA LEU A 243 26.28 -16.29 2.67
C LEU A 243 27.68 -16.65 2.17
N ARG A 244 27.83 -16.68 0.87
CA ARG A 244 29.15 -16.86 0.20
C ARG A 244 30.13 -15.79 0.67
N ALA A 245 31.38 -16.14 0.75
CA ALA A 245 32.46 -15.24 1.19
C ALA A 245 32.69 -14.03 0.26
N ASP A 246 32.29 -14.13 -1.01
CA ASP A 246 32.42 -13.08 -2.03
C ASP A 246 31.21 -12.15 -2.14
N VAL A 247 30.21 -12.29 -1.27
CA VAL A 247 29.03 -11.42 -1.24
C VAL A 247 29.44 -10.00 -0.86
N LYS A 248 29.16 -9.07 -1.74
CA LYS A 248 29.38 -7.64 -1.51
C LYS A 248 28.24 -7.06 -0.67
N LYS A 249 28.61 -6.27 0.33
CA LYS A 249 27.63 -5.55 1.13
C LYS A 249 27.01 -4.39 0.35
N TRP A 250 25.74 -4.13 0.64
CA TRP A 250 25.11 -2.89 0.22
C TRP A 250 25.69 -1.71 1.01
N ASP A 251 26.05 -0.65 0.33
CA ASP A 251 26.54 0.61 0.92
C ASP A 251 25.87 1.79 0.22
N GLU A 252 25.92 2.98 0.80
CA GLU A 252 25.35 4.21 0.22
C GLU A 252 25.99 4.63 -1.11
N GLY A 253 27.24 4.22 -1.35
CA GLY A 253 27.96 4.45 -2.62
C GLY A 253 27.86 3.28 -3.60
N GLU A 254 27.52 2.08 -3.12
CA GLU A 254 27.39 0.86 -3.93
C GLU A 254 26.15 0.07 -3.51
N GLY A 255 25.07 0.20 -4.28
CA GLY A 255 23.79 -0.49 -4.02
C GLY A 255 23.81 -1.96 -4.43
N ASN A 256 24.72 -2.78 -3.86
CA ASN A 256 24.80 -4.21 -4.18
C ASN A 256 23.54 -4.94 -3.72
N LEU A 257 22.79 -5.53 -4.66
CA LEU A 257 21.55 -6.25 -4.42
C LEU A 257 21.63 -7.67 -4.96
N TYR A 258 20.89 -8.56 -4.34
CA TYR A 258 20.76 -9.96 -4.70
C TYR A 258 19.30 -10.35 -4.77
N GLU A 259 18.99 -11.33 -5.60
CA GLU A 259 17.67 -11.94 -5.66
C GLU A 259 17.65 -13.23 -4.84
N LEU A 260 16.53 -13.48 -4.16
CA LEU A 260 16.22 -14.74 -3.54
C LEU A 260 14.88 -15.23 -4.07
N THR A 261 14.86 -16.44 -4.61
CA THR A 261 13.65 -17.12 -5.07
C THR A 261 13.26 -18.19 -4.06
N ALA A 262 12.03 -18.12 -3.57
CA ALA A 262 11.36 -19.18 -2.86
C ALA A 262 10.46 -19.94 -3.84
N GLU A 263 10.46 -21.27 -3.78
CA GLU A 263 9.72 -22.13 -4.69
C GLU A 263 9.08 -23.30 -3.94
N LEU A 264 7.79 -23.55 -4.20
CA LEU A 264 7.10 -24.77 -3.79
C LEU A 264 7.26 -25.86 -4.85
N GLU A 265 7.26 -27.10 -4.43
CA GLU A 265 7.43 -28.26 -5.32
C GLU A 265 6.38 -28.33 -6.44
N ASP A 266 5.20 -27.80 -6.25
CA ASP A 266 4.13 -27.69 -7.26
C ASP A 266 4.35 -26.54 -8.26
N GLY A 267 5.46 -25.81 -8.16
CA GLY A 267 5.90 -24.79 -9.09
C GLY A 267 5.40 -23.37 -8.79
N ASP A 268 4.78 -23.10 -7.64
CA ASP A 268 4.57 -21.70 -7.24
C ASP A 268 5.88 -21.10 -6.75
N CYS A 269 6.22 -19.92 -7.22
CA CYS A 269 7.48 -19.26 -6.89
C CYS A 269 7.31 -17.76 -6.63
N LYS A 270 8.20 -17.23 -5.77
CA LYS A 270 8.27 -15.79 -5.49
C LYS A 270 9.71 -15.35 -5.33
N THR A 271 10.11 -14.36 -6.13
CA THR A 271 11.44 -13.74 -6.07
C THR A 271 11.36 -12.39 -5.36
N VAL A 272 12.32 -12.15 -4.48
CA VAL A 272 12.49 -10.87 -3.78
C VAL A 272 13.93 -10.39 -3.88
N THR A 273 14.12 -9.08 -3.90
CA THR A 273 15.43 -8.44 -3.91
C THR A 273 15.82 -8.04 -2.49
N PHE A 274 17.07 -8.25 -2.12
CA PHE A 274 17.61 -7.85 -0.82
C PHE A 274 19.06 -7.36 -0.93
N GLY A 275 19.47 -6.51 0.02
CA GLY A 275 20.86 -6.08 0.18
C GLY A 275 21.42 -6.56 1.50
N VAL A 276 22.65 -7.05 1.51
CA VAL A 276 23.34 -7.45 2.73
C VAL A 276 23.99 -6.24 3.35
N ARG A 277 23.54 -5.81 4.51
CA ARG A 277 24.11 -4.68 5.25
C ARG A 277 24.05 -4.88 6.75
N ASP A 278 24.96 -4.25 7.45
CA ASP A 278 25.02 -4.17 8.91
C ASP A 278 24.76 -2.71 9.28
N PHE A 279 23.56 -2.39 9.76
CA PHE A 279 23.18 -1.06 10.18
C PHE A 279 22.94 -1.05 11.69
N GLY A 280 23.63 -0.17 12.39
CA GLY A 280 23.52 -0.13 13.82
C GLY A 280 24.33 1.00 14.45
N ASP A 281 24.94 0.71 15.57
CA ASP A 281 25.77 1.61 16.39
C ASP A 281 27.24 1.20 16.33
N ASP A 282 28.15 2.18 16.33
CA ASP A 282 29.59 1.96 16.31
C ASP A 282 30.20 1.62 17.71
N GLY A 283 29.36 1.40 18.72
CA GLY A 283 29.76 1.22 20.11
C GLY A 283 30.16 2.51 20.84
N LYS A 284 30.06 3.66 20.17
CA LYS A 284 30.38 4.99 20.72
C LYS A 284 29.20 5.96 20.62
N GLY A 285 27.99 5.45 20.32
CA GLY A 285 26.78 6.23 20.18
C GLY A 285 26.61 6.94 18.83
N HIS A 286 27.30 6.50 17.78
CA HIS A 286 27.12 7.01 16.43
C HIS A 286 26.52 5.95 15.52
N LEU A 287 25.71 6.38 14.57
CA LEU A 287 25.19 5.48 13.52
C LEU A 287 26.34 4.94 12.66
N ALA A 288 26.27 3.64 12.38
CA ALA A 288 27.25 2.94 11.55
C ALA A 288 26.55 2.07 10.49
N LEU A 289 27.13 2.03 9.30
CA LEU A 289 26.78 1.14 8.22
C LEU A 289 28.04 0.30 7.87
N ASN A 290 27.92 -1.01 7.94
CA ASN A 290 29.03 -1.94 7.70
C ASN A 290 30.27 -1.63 8.56
N SER A 291 30.05 -1.27 9.82
CA SER A 291 31.07 -0.84 10.79
C SER A 291 31.74 0.51 10.49
N ARG A 292 31.30 1.23 9.46
CA ARG A 292 31.74 2.59 9.13
C ARG A 292 30.73 3.59 9.70
N ARG A 293 31.22 4.56 10.47
CA ARG A 293 30.38 5.66 10.92
C ARG A 293 29.77 6.41 9.73
N ILE A 294 28.47 6.65 9.81
CA ILE A 294 27.74 7.41 8.80
C ILE A 294 27.06 8.63 9.41
N PHE A 295 26.67 9.55 8.54
CA PHE A 295 25.88 10.71 8.87
C PHE A 295 24.67 10.75 7.96
N LEU A 296 23.46 10.60 8.53
CA LEU A 296 22.22 10.66 7.76
C LEU A 296 21.93 12.10 7.37
N ARG A 297 21.76 12.32 6.09
CA ARG A 297 21.18 13.54 5.53
C ARG A 297 19.78 13.20 5.09
N SER A 298 18.81 13.89 5.63
CA SER A 298 17.40 13.63 5.34
C SER A 298 16.61 14.92 5.21
N GLU A 299 15.53 14.85 4.53
CA GLU A 299 14.54 15.87 4.38
C GLU A 299 13.21 15.36 4.93
N ALA A 300 12.44 16.25 5.56
CA ALA A 300 11.06 15.99 5.93
C ALA A 300 10.15 16.46 4.79
N ASN A 301 9.89 15.56 3.83
CA ASN A 301 8.92 15.85 2.77
C ASN A 301 7.50 15.68 3.32
N CYS A 302 6.81 16.79 3.54
CA CYS A 302 5.45 16.83 4.09
C CYS A 302 4.36 16.77 3.02
N CYS A 303 4.59 16.08 1.92
CA CYS A 303 3.59 15.90 0.86
C CYS A 303 3.14 17.21 0.18
N GLU A 304 4.06 18.09 -0.10
CA GLU A 304 3.81 19.36 -0.76
C GLU A 304 3.57 19.18 -2.25
N PHE A 305 2.41 18.62 -2.61
CA PHE A 305 1.99 18.37 -4.00
C PHE A 305 0.73 19.18 -4.31
N PRO A 306 0.82 20.51 -4.46
CA PRO A 306 -0.34 21.40 -4.54
C PRO A 306 -1.20 21.18 -5.80
N GLU A 307 -0.65 20.63 -6.88
CA GLU A 307 -1.39 20.40 -8.11
C GLU A 307 -2.38 19.22 -7.99
N THR A 308 -2.01 18.20 -7.24
CA THR A 308 -2.80 16.95 -7.08
C THR A 308 -3.47 16.82 -5.72
N GLY A 309 -2.90 17.45 -4.68
CA GLY A 309 -3.34 17.31 -3.30
C GLY A 309 -3.01 15.95 -2.67
N HIS A 310 -2.18 15.15 -3.35
CA HIS A 310 -1.71 13.85 -2.88
C HIS A 310 -0.30 13.55 -3.42
N PRO A 311 0.50 12.66 -2.77
CA PRO A 311 1.82 12.30 -3.27
C PRO A 311 1.73 11.57 -4.63
N PRO A 312 2.83 11.54 -5.40
CA PRO A 312 2.91 10.75 -6.63
C PRO A 312 2.60 9.28 -6.39
N MET A 313 1.95 8.64 -7.37
CA MET A 313 1.47 7.27 -7.27
C MET A 313 2.19 6.30 -8.21
N THR A 314 3.03 6.81 -9.10
CA THR A 314 3.78 6.00 -10.06
C THR A 314 5.29 6.07 -9.80
N VAL A 315 6.01 5.04 -10.25
CA VAL A 315 7.47 4.99 -10.16
C VAL A 315 8.08 6.13 -10.99
N GLU A 316 7.51 6.41 -12.16
CA GLU A 316 7.99 7.44 -13.08
C GLU A 316 7.89 8.87 -12.50
N GLU A 317 6.87 9.13 -11.70
CA GLU A 317 6.72 10.41 -11.00
C GLU A 317 7.76 10.54 -9.87
N TRP A 318 7.95 9.48 -9.08
CA TRP A 318 8.97 9.46 -8.04
C TRP A 318 10.39 9.50 -8.60
N ASP A 319 10.67 8.83 -9.71
CA ASP A 319 11.97 8.88 -10.37
C ASP A 319 12.37 10.31 -10.73
N LYS A 320 11.46 11.11 -11.24
CA LYS A 320 11.73 12.53 -11.54
C LYS A 320 12.15 13.30 -10.30
N ILE A 321 11.47 13.08 -9.18
CA ILE A 321 11.77 13.74 -7.91
C ILE A 321 13.13 13.27 -7.38
N LEU A 322 13.38 11.96 -7.35
CA LEU A 322 14.62 11.38 -6.84
C LEU A 322 15.83 11.79 -7.69
N HIS A 323 15.70 11.82 -9.02
CA HIS A 323 16.77 12.32 -9.90
C HIS A 323 17.07 13.81 -9.67
N LEU A 324 16.04 14.61 -9.35
CA LEU A 324 16.26 16.01 -8.98
C LEU A 324 17.11 16.10 -7.71
N TYR A 325 16.81 15.34 -6.67
CA TYR A 325 17.63 15.28 -5.44
C TYR A 325 19.06 14.82 -5.73
N GLN A 326 19.25 13.82 -6.58
CA GLN A 326 20.58 13.33 -6.96
C GLN A 326 21.41 14.37 -7.73
N SER A 327 20.77 15.36 -8.35
CA SER A 327 21.45 16.40 -9.12
C SER A 327 22.06 17.52 -8.25
N TYR A 328 21.72 17.58 -6.97
CA TYR A 328 22.22 18.53 -5.97
C TYR A 328 23.19 17.88 -4.99
#